data_92bfc215a798167e128e3e04985c66a1
#
_entry.id   92bfc215a798167e128e3e04985c66a1
#
_cell.length_a   1.000
_cell.length_b   1.000
_cell.length_c   1.000
_cell.angle_alpha   90.00
_cell.angle_beta   90.00
_cell.angle_gamma   90.00
#
_symmetry.space_group_name_H-M   'P 1'
#
loop_
_entity.id
_entity.type
_entity.pdbx_description
1 polymer ?
#
loop_
_entity_poly.entity_id
_entity_poly.type
_entity_poly.pdbx_seq_one_letter_code
_entity_poly.pdbx_strand_id
1 'polypeptide(L)'
;MLVSVIVPFYKGNKYIFDLCSSIEKNVNYLKEKQSDCLIECIIVNDSPDVNVILPDGDFNFKIQVVSHEKTAGIQQARVTGLKYAKGDFIVFLDQDDELLDYAIFEEINNIDNADILICNALIENEKHETHKLYSTNGMLKNALTLNAYIFGHNRIVSPGHCMIKKTSIPIEWKQNIMEVNGSDDLFLWILMFSKGSIFKADSKPVYIHKNTGENLSAASNAMTQSSLSMVKYLSQVDYVNDYIVKSLERDRAFFIKLEASNGVKKILLMISHIDLIFKHLKYKVQSKIN
;
A
#
# COMPACT_ATOMS: atom_id res chain seq x y z
N MET A 1 11.62 -9.56 18.90
CA MET A 1 11.25 -8.82 17.67
C MET A 1 9.96 -8.05 17.94
N LEU A 2 9.80 -6.84 17.39
CA LEU A 2 8.57 -6.06 17.54
C LEU A 2 8.07 -5.62 16.16
N VAL A 3 6.78 -5.81 15.89
CA VAL A 3 6.07 -5.32 14.71
C VAL A 3 5.13 -4.19 15.11
N SER A 4 5.22 -3.05 14.43
CA SER A 4 4.29 -1.93 14.63
C SER A 4 3.25 -1.95 13.51
N VAL A 5 1.99 -2.17 13.87
CA VAL A 5 0.84 -1.99 12.99
C VAL A 5 0.41 -0.53 13.08
N ILE A 6 0.49 0.20 11.97
CA ILE A 6 0.13 1.62 11.89
C ILE A 6 -1.18 1.74 11.12
N VAL A 7 -2.18 2.35 11.75
CA VAL A 7 -3.53 2.49 11.24
C VAL A 7 -3.87 3.97 11.01
N PRO A 8 -3.94 4.44 9.76
CA PRO A 8 -4.55 5.72 9.45
C PRO A 8 -6.06 5.64 9.75
N PHE A 9 -6.55 6.52 10.62
CA PHE A 9 -7.96 6.57 10.97
C PHE A 9 -8.60 7.87 10.48
N TYR A 10 -9.71 7.72 9.73
CA TYR A 10 -10.54 8.84 9.31
C TYR A 10 -12.02 8.48 9.43
N LYS A 11 -12.72 8.98 10.48
CA LYS A 11 -14.15 8.76 10.75
C LYS A 11 -14.58 7.27 10.75
N GLY A 12 -13.65 6.36 11.10
CA GLY A 12 -13.75 4.92 10.90
C GLY A 12 -14.19 4.11 12.12
N ASN A 13 -14.89 4.68 13.12
CA ASN A 13 -15.26 3.99 14.35
C ASN A 13 -16.04 2.68 14.11
N LYS A 14 -16.81 2.58 13.02
CA LYS A 14 -17.54 1.38 12.64
C LYS A 14 -16.64 0.17 12.33
N TYR A 15 -15.34 0.41 12.04
CA TYR A 15 -14.37 -0.63 11.68
C TYR A 15 -13.43 -1.01 12.83
N ILE A 16 -13.33 -0.19 13.89
CA ILE A 16 -12.31 -0.35 14.94
C ILE A 16 -12.43 -1.68 15.67
N PHE A 17 -13.65 -2.19 15.87
CA PHE A 17 -13.85 -3.49 16.51
C PHE A 17 -13.19 -4.62 15.70
N ASP A 18 -13.49 -4.72 14.42
CA ASP A 18 -12.96 -5.76 13.53
C ASP A 18 -11.45 -5.63 13.36
N LEU A 19 -10.95 -4.40 13.22
CA LEU A 19 -9.52 -4.09 13.18
C LEU A 19 -8.80 -4.62 14.43
N CYS A 20 -9.24 -4.22 15.63
CA CYS A 20 -8.62 -4.65 16.88
C CYS A 20 -8.72 -6.17 17.06
N SER A 21 -9.85 -6.77 16.69
CA SER A 21 -10.06 -8.21 16.73
C SER A 21 -9.07 -8.95 15.82
N SER A 22 -8.82 -8.45 14.60
CA SER A 22 -7.86 -9.07 13.68
C SER A 22 -6.42 -9.03 14.20
N ILE A 23 -6.02 -7.92 14.85
CA ILE A 23 -4.70 -7.80 15.49
C ILE A 23 -4.60 -8.75 16.69
N GLU A 24 -5.64 -8.82 17.54
CA GLU A 24 -5.67 -9.72 18.70
C GLU A 24 -5.54 -11.20 18.31
N LYS A 25 -6.20 -11.61 17.21
CA LYS A 25 -6.06 -12.96 16.67
C LYS A 25 -4.62 -13.25 16.23
N ASN A 26 -3.92 -12.28 15.63
CA ASN A 26 -2.50 -12.43 15.31
C ASN A 26 -1.63 -12.59 16.55
N VAL A 27 -1.89 -11.82 17.62
CA VAL A 27 -1.18 -11.99 18.90
C VAL A 27 -1.40 -13.37 19.48
N ASN A 28 -2.64 -13.86 19.47
CA ASN A 28 -2.97 -15.19 19.96
C ASN A 28 -2.29 -16.30 19.14
N TYR A 29 -2.28 -16.16 17.81
CA TYR A 29 -1.59 -17.09 16.92
C TYR A 29 -0.06 -17.11 17.19
N LEU A 30 0.57 -15.95 17.38
CA LEU A 30 1.98 -15.88 17.77
C LEU A 30 2.25 -16.59 19.08
N LYS A 31 1.38 -16.44 20.09
CA LYS A 31 1.49 -17.16 21.38
C LYS A 31 1.35 -18.68 21.20
N GLU A 32 0.39 -19.15 20.40
CA GLU A 32 0.21 -20.58 20.09
C GLU A 32 1.46 -21.17 19.41
N LYS A 33 2.11 -20.40 18.56
CA LYS A 33 3.36 -20.78 17.88
C LYS A 33 4.61 -20.59 18.74
N GLN A 34 4.47 -20.16 19.99
CA GLN A 34 5.57 -19.87 20.91
C GLN A 34 6.59 -18.89 20.31
N SER A 35 6.11 -17.90 19.56
CA SER A 35 6.93 -16.87 18.95
C SER A 35 7.24 -15.76 19.96
N ASP A 36 8.50 -15.30 19.99
CA ASP A 36 8.94 -14.14 20.79
C ASP A 36 8.58 -12.78 20.10
N CYS A 37 7.81 -12.80 19.02
CA CYS A 37 7.39 -11.59 18.34
C CYS A 37 6.25 -10.92 19.11
N LEU A 38 6.39 -9.61 19.29
CA LEU A 38 5.38 -8.75 19.91
C LEU A 38 4.76 -7.84 18.83
N ILE A 39 3.53 -7.42 19.09
CA ILE A 39 2.80 -6.46 18.24
C ILE A 39 2.46 -5.22 19.07
N GLU A 40 2.61 -4.04 18.48
CA GLU A 40 1.99 -2.81 18.95
C GLU A 40 1.13 -2.22 17.81
N CYS A 41 0.05 -1.52 18.17
CA CYS A 41 -0.83 -0.82 17.25
C CYS A 41 -0.78 0.68 17.50
N ILE A 42 -0.56 1.47 16.45
CA ILE A 42 -0.59 2.93 16.48
C ILE A 42 -1.72 3.40 15.57
N ILE A 43 -2.82 3.86 16.16
CA ILE A 43 -3.94 4.45 15.43
C ILE A 43 -3.70 5.95 15.33
N VAL A 44 -3.60 6.47 14.12
CA VAL A 44 -3.41 7.91 13.88
C VAL A 44 -4.72 8.51 13.41
N ASN A 45 -5.38 9.24 14.30
CA ASN A 45 -6.63 9.90 14.02
C ASN A 45 -6.42 11.18 13.22
N ASP A 46 -6.81 11.13 11.95
CA ASP A 46 -6.79 12.23 10.99
C ASP A 46 -8.15 12.96 10.88
N SER A 47 -9.04 12.72 11.87
CA SER A 47 -10.38 13.34 11.99
C SER A 47 -10.47 14.07 13.31
N PRO A 48 -10.02 15.33 13.43
CA PRO A 48 -9.95 16.04 14.72
C PRO A 48 -11.31 16.16 15.44
N ASP A 49 -12.40 16.18 14.68
CA ASP A 49 -13.76 16.32 15.21
C ASP A 49 -14.38 14.98 15.68
N VAL A 50 -13.67 13.86 15.52
CA VAL A 50 -14.15 12.51 15.85
C VAL A 50 -13.16 11.81 16.77
N ASN A 51 -13.57 11.44 17.97
CA ASN A 51 -12.75 10.61 18.84
C ASN A 51 -12.71 9.16 18.34
N VAL A 52 -11.55 8.51 18.44
CA VAL A 52 -11.43 7.06 18.26
C VAL A 52 -12.06 6.37 19.47
N ILE A 53 -13.02 5.49 19.21
CA ILE A 53 -13.71 4.70 20.24
C ILE A 53 -13.14 3.29 20.18
N LEU A 54 -12.28 2.95 21.13
CA LEU A 54 -11.74 1.59 21.26
C LEU A 54 -12.79 0.67 21.88
N PRO A 55 -12.81 -0.62 21.49
CA PRO A 55 -13.67 -1.61 22.14
C PRO A 55 -13.32 -1.75 23.62
N ASP A 56 -14.32 -2.07 24.45
CA ASP A 56 -14.12 -2.37 25.86
C ASP A 56 -13.31 -3.65 26.05
N GLY A 57 -12.46 -3.67 27.06
CA GLY A 57 -11.63 -4.82 27.46
C GLY A 57 -10.13 -4.56 27.32
N ASP A 58 -9.35 -5.54 27.82
CA ASP A 58 -7.88 -5.52 27.76
C ASP A 58 -7.42 -6.28 26.52
N PHE A 59 -6.58 -5.63 25.70
CA PHE A 59 -5.91 -6.27 24.57
C PHE A 59 -4.57 -6.86 24.99
N ASN A 60 -4.19 -7.98 24.40
CA ASN A 60 -2.88 -8.61 24.60
C ASN A 60 -1.75 -7.90 23.84
N PHE A 61 -2.00 -6.72 23.29
CA PHE A 61 -1.02 -5.87 22.62
C PHE A 61 -1.23 -4.42 23.03
N LYS A 62 -0.20 -3.61 22.84
CA LYS A 62 -0.28 -2.18 23.16
C LYS A 62 -0.98 -1.41 22.06
N ILE A 63 -1.98 -0.62 22.42
CA ILE A 63 -2.62 0.34 21.50
C ILE A 63 -2.24 1.77 21.93
N GLN A 64 -1.86 2.58 20.96
CA GLN A 64 -1.63 4.01 21.14
C GLN A 64 -2.44 4.78 20.11
N VAL A 65 -3.27 5.73 20.58
CA VAL A 65 -4.00 6.66 19.69
C VAL A 65 -3.24 7.98 19.67
N VAL A 66 -2.97 8.50 18.48
CA VAL A 66 -2.36 9.80 18.23
C VAL A 66 -3.31 10.61 17.34
N SER A 67 -3.66 11.83 17.72
CA SER A 67 -4.60 12.66 16.95
C SER A 67 -3.88 13.83 16.28
N HIS A 68 -4.26 14.13 15.05
CA HIS A 68 -3.88 15.36 14.36
C HIS A 68 -4.80 16.50 14.80
N GLU A 69 -4.28 17.72 14.83
CA GLU A 69 -5.08 18.93 15.10
C GLU A 69 -5.97 19.32 13.91
N LYS A 70 -5.58 18.90 12.70
CA LYS A 70 -6.33 19.08 11.45
C LYS A 70 -6.10 17.89 10.53
N THR A 71 -7.07 17.58 9.66
CA THR A 71 -6.93 16.57 8.63
C THR A 71 -5.72 16.85 7.74
N ALA A 72 -4.83 15.89 7.60
CA ALA A 72 -3.54 16.01 6.90
C ALA A 72 -3.32 14.94 5.82
N GLY A 73 -4.24 14.00 5.67
CA GLY A 73 -4.23 12.95 4.67
C GLY A 73 -3.55 11.65 5.11
N ILE A 74 -3.83 10.58 4.35
CA ILE A 74 -3.44 9.22 4.68
C ILE A 74 -1.92 9.04 4.79
N GLN A 75 -1.14 9.65 3.88
CA GLN A 75 0.32 9.59 3.94
C GLN A 75 0.84 10.23 5.21
N GLN A 76 0.34 11.42 5.57
CA GLN A 76 0.77 12.11 6.79
C GLN A 76 0.41 11.30 8.04
N ALA A 77 -0.75 10.64 8.05
CA ALA A 77 -1.12 9.76 9.15
C ALA A 77 -0.14 8.57 9.29
N ARG A 78 0.22 7.92 8.17
CA ARG A 78 1.25 6.86 8.14
C ARG A 78 2.61 7.37 8.63
N VAL A 79 3.04 8.55 8.18
CA VAL A 79 4.30 9.19 8.61
C VAL A 79 4.27 9.55 10.10
N THR A 80 3.14 10.04 10.59
CA THR A 80 2.97 10.29 12.04
C THR A 80 3.08 8.98 12.82
N GLY A 81 2.40 7.93 12.40
CA GLY A 81 2.51 6.61 13.03
C GLY A 81 3.95 6.10 13.10
N LEU A 82 4.75 6.28 12.04
CA LEU A 82 6.18 5.90 12.02
C LEU A 82 7.02 6.59 13.10
N LYS A 83 6.66 7.82 13.52
CA LYS A 83 7.37 8.54 14.60
C LYS A 83 7.15 7.90 15.97
N TYR A 84 5.98 7.27 16.16
CA TYR A 84 5.62 6.61 17.42
C TYR A 84 5.94 5.11 17.41
N ALA A 85 6.08 4.50 16.23
CA ALA A 85 6.40 3.09 16.05
C ALA A 85 7.77 2.75 16.66
N LYS A 86 7.83 1.69 17.47
CA LYS A 86 9.05 1.16 18.10
C LYS A 86 9.52 -0.13 17.46
N GLY A 87 8.69 -0.75 16.62
CA GLY A 87 8.99 -2.00 15.95
C GLY A 87 10.13 -1.90 14.94
N ASP A 88 10.78 -3.03 14.71
CA ASP A 88 11.78 -3.23 13.67
C ASP A 88 11.13 -3.29 12.30
N PHE A 89 9.89 -3.79 12.27
CA PHE A 89 9.06 -3.96 11.08
C PHE A 89 7.75 -3.18 11.22
N ILE A 90 7.26 -2.73 10.08
CA ILE A 90 6.04 -1.93 9.93
C ILE A 90 5.04 -2.66 9.02
N VAL A 91 3.78 -2.68 9.44
CA VAL A 91 2.61 -3.00 8.61
C VAL A 91 1.70 -1.79 8.63
N PHE A 92 1.39 -1.21 7.46
CA PHE A 92 0.38 -0.16 7.34
C PHE A 92 -0.97 -0.81 7.07
N LEU A 93 -1.82 -0.88 8.07
CA LEU A 93 -3.15 -1.50 7.98
C LEU A 93 -4.21 -0.43 7.80
N ASP A 94 -4.95 -0.47 6.70
CA ASP A 94 -6.07 0.44 6.49
C ASP A 94 -7.22 0.09 7.45
N GLN A 95 -7.95 1.10 7.94
CA GLN A 95 -8.91 0.94 9.05
C GLN A 95 -10.07 -0.02 8.76
N ASP A 96 -10.43 -0.18 7.47
CA ASP A 96 -11.56 -0.97 6.97
C ASP A 96 -11.15 -2.36 6.47
N ASP A 97 -9.87 -2.70 6.58
CA ASP A 97 -9.30 -3.98 6.14
C ASP A 97 -8.91 -4.87 7.34
N GLU A 98 -8.58 -6.12 7.09
CA GLU A 98 -8.26 -7.11 8.13
C GLU A 98 -6.98 -7.90 7.80
N LEU A 99 -6.22 -8.20 8.86
CA LEU A 99 -5.16 -9.22 8.81
C LEU A 99 -5.78 -10.60 9.02
N LEU A 100 -5.34 -11.60 8.25
CA LEU A 100 -5.64 -12.99 8.56
C LEU A 100 -4.95 -13.41 9.86
N ASP A 101 -5.53 -14.35 10.61
CA ASP A 101 -5.14 -14.68 11.98
C ASP A 101 -3.63 -15.03 12.15
N TYR A 102 -3.00 -15.51 11.08
CA TYR A 102 -1.60 -15.95 11.02
C TYR A 102 -0.67 -14.97 10.27
N ALA A 103 -1.18 -13.80 9.87
CA ALA A 103 -0.48 -12.89 8.96
C ALA A 103 0.92 -12.52 9.45
N ILE A 104 1.01 -11.95 10.64
CA ILE A 104 2.28 -11.49 11.20
C ILE A 104 3.27 -12.66 11.39
N PHE A 105 2.80 -13.85 11.80
CA PHE A 105 3.66 -15.03 11.92
C PHE A 105 4.26 -15.44 10.57
N GLU A 106 3.46 -15.47 9.51
CA GLU A 106 3.96 -15.81 8.17
C GLU A 106 4.93 -14.74 7.66
N GLU A 107 4.61 -13.47 7.86
CA GLU A 107 5.44 -12.37 7.38
C GLU A 107 6.81 -12.35 8.07
N ILE A 108 6.89 -12.49 9.39
CA ILE A 108 8.17 -12.51 10.12
C ILE A 108 9.04 -13.72 9.77
N ASN A 109 8.44 -14.87 9.45
CA ASN A 109 9.17 -16.08 9.07
C ASN A 109 9.63 -16.07 7.62
N ASN A 110 9.04 -15.24 6.79
CA ASN A 110 9.33 -15.20 5.35
C ASN A 110 10.07 -13.94 4.89
N ILE A 111 10.17 -12.88 5.71
CA ILE A 111 10.85 -11.64 5.29
C ILE A 111 12.37 -11.81 5.14
N ASP A 112 12.99 -12.68 5.91
CA ASP A 112 14.44 -12.94 5.93
C ASP A 112 15.28 -11.63 5.93
N ASN A 113 16.16 -11.50 4.92
CA ASN A 113 17.00 -10.30 4.72
C ASN A 113 16.36 -9.25 3.80
N ALA A 114 15.08 -9.41 3.41
CA ALA A 114 14.42 -8.44 2.55
C ALA A 114 14.11 -7.12 3.30
N ASP A 115 14.04 -6.03 2.55
CA ASP A 115 13.60 -4.73 3.05
C ASP A 115 12.07 -4.63 3.07
N ILE A 116 11.42 -5.38 2.18
CA ILE A 116 9.97 -5.51 2.09
C ILE A 116 9.60 -6.93 1.65
N LEU A 117 8.63 -7.52 2.35
CA LEU A 117 7.93 -8.72 1.93
C LEU A 117 6.53 -8.33 1.46
N ILE A 118 6.17 -8.73 0.24
CA ILE A 118 4.85 -8.57 -0.34
C ILE A 118 4.16 -9.94 -0.28
N CYS A 119 3.17 -10.10 0.57
CA CYS A 119 2.35 -11.31 0.61
C CYS A 119 1.15 -11.20 -0.33
N ASN A 120 0.48 -12.31 -0.59
CA ASN A 120 -0.79 -12.27 -1.30
C ASN A 120 -1.88 -11.68 -0.39
N ALA A 121 -2.96 -11.21 -1.02
CA ALA A 121 -4.16 -10.73 -0.35
C ALA A 121 -5.40 -11.45 -0.88
N LEU A 122 -6.46 -11.40 -0.10
CA LEU A 122 -7.81 -11.70 -0.53
C LEU A 122 -8.52 -10.38 -0.81
N ILE A 123 -9.18 -10.29 -1.94
CA ILE A 123 -10.06 -9.17 -2.28
C ILE A 123 -11.49 -9.61 -2.02
N GLU A 124 -12.16 -8.93 -1.11
CA GLU A 124 -13.57 -9.17 -0.79
C GLU A 124 -14.45 -8.24 -1.62
N ASN A 125 -15.47 -8.78 -2.26
CA ASN A 125 -16.47 -8.01 -2.99
C ASN A 125 -17.68 -7.66 -2.10
N GLU A 126 -18.63 -6.86 -2.61
CA GLU A 126 -19.85 -6.45 -1.90
C GLU A 126 -20.76 -7.61 -1.47
N LYS A 127 -20.53 -8.81 -1.99
CA LYS A 127 -21.26 -10.04 -1.62
C LYS A 127 -20.50 -10.89 -0.60
N HIS A 128 -19.41 -10.38 -0.04
CA HIS A 128 -18.48 -11.08 0.86
C HIS A 128 -17.81 -12.32 0.23
N GLU A 129 -17.74 -12.38 -1.10
CA GLU A 129 -16.96 -13.41 -1.80
C GLU A 129 -15.51 -12.94 -1.93
N THR A 130 -14.56 -13.82 -1.66
CA THR A 130 -13.14 -13.51 -1.71
C THR A 130 -12.43 -14.20 -2.87
N HIS A 131 -11.46 -13.53 -3.46
CA HIS A 131 -10.53 -14.12 -4.41
C HIS A 131 -9.11 -13.61 -4.16
N LYS A 132 -8.11 -14.39 -4.59
CA LYS A 132 -6.70 -14.00 -4.44
C LYS A 132 -6.36 -12.81 -5.34
N LEU A 133 -5.66 -11.81 -4.79
CA LEU A 133 -5.09 -10.69 -5.55
C LEU A 133 -4.10 -11.21 -6.60
N TYR A 134 -3.14 -12.03 -6.19
CA TYR A 134 -2.18 -12.67 -7.09
C TYR A 134 -2.65 -14.11 -7.35
N SER A 135 -3.39 -14.30 -8.43
CA SER A 135 -3.89 -15.62 -8.85
C SER A 135 -2.89 -16.41 -9.71
N THR A 136 -1.79 -15.77 -10.16
CA THR A 136 -0.76 -16.38 -11.00
C THR A 136 0.65 -15.99 -10.55
N ASN A 137 1.64 -16.81 -10.91
CA ASN A 137 3.05 -16.50 -10.68
C ASN A 137 3.51 -15.24 -11.44
N GLY A 138 2.91 -14.96 -12.61
CA GLY A 138 3.19 -13.75 -13.38
C GLY A 138 2.78 -12.49 -12.66
N MET A 139 1.68 -12.51 -11.88
CA MET A 139 1.27 -11.38 -11.05
C MET A 139 2.26 -11.12 -9.91
N LEU A 140 2.73 -12.17 -9.23
CA LEU A 140 3.78 -12.05 -8.21
C LEU A 140 5.09 -11.50 -8.79
N LYS A 141 5.53 -11.97 -9.97
CA LYS A 141 6.70 -11.44 -10.68
C LYS A 141 6.54 -9.95 -11.01
N ASN A 142 5.34 -9.51 -11.41
CA ASN A 142 5.05 -8.11 -11.66
C ASN A 142 5.16 -7.27 -10.37
N ALA A 143 4.74 -7.81 -9.21
CA ALA A 143 4.88 -7.12 -7.93
C ALA A 143 6.35 -6.90 -7.51
N LEU A 144 7.27 -7.69 -8.04
CA LEU A 144 8.73 -7.55 -7.81
C LEU A 144 9.45 -6.77 -8.93
N THR A 145 8.73 -6.12 -9.85
CA THR A 145 9.31 -5.51 -11.05
C THR A 145 8.97 -4.03 -11.15
N LEU A 146 9.93 -3.13 -10.92
CA LEU A 146 9.73 -1.67 -11.00
C LEU A 146 8.99 -1.21 -12.26
N ASN A 147 9.37 -1.71 -13.42
CA ASN A 147 8.70 -1.33 -14.67
C ASN A 147 7.22 -1.73 -14.73
N ALA A 148 6.77 -2.71 -13.93
CA ALA A 148 5.36 -3.05 -13.82
C ALA A 148 4.56 -1.99 -13.06
N TYR A 149 5.20 -1.24 -12.16
CA TYR A 149 4.59 -0.08 -11.48
C TYR A 149 4.58 1.17 -12.37
N ILE A 150 5.59 1.31 -13.22
CA ILE A 150 5.66 2.44 -14.18
C ILE A 150 4.59 2.30 -15.27
N PHE A 151 4.49 1.10 -15.89
CA PHE A 151 3.66 0.84 -17.08
C PHE A 151 2.44 -0.05 -16.83
N GLY A 152 2.19 -0.46 -15.63
CA GLY A 152 1.16 -1.46 -15.35
C GLY A 152 0.31 -1.17 -14.12
N HIS A 153 0.32 0.04 -13.62
CA HIS A 153 -0.34 0.49 -12.38
C HIS A 153 0.28 -0.08 -11.09
N ASN A 154 -0.21 0.39 -9.94
CA ASN A 154 0.21 -0.14 -8.65
C ASN A 154 -0.08 -1.65 -8.57
N ARG A 155 0.89 -2.44 -8.13
CA ARG A 155 0.76 -3.91 -7.97
C ARG A 155 0.39 -4.31 -6.56
N ILE A 156 0.57 -3.41 -5.62
CA ILE A 156 0.20 -3.57 -4.22
C ILE A 156 -1.10 -2.81 -4.01
N VAL A 157 -2.20 -3.53 -3.77
CA VAL A 157 -3.55 -2.94 -3.65
C VAL A 157 -3.70 -2.09 -2.39
N SER A 158 -3.05 -2.50 -1.32
CA SER A 158 -2.93 -1.78 -0.05
C SER A 158 -1.62 -2.17 0.62
N PRO A 159 -0.94 -1.27 1.33
CA PRO A 159 0.27 -1.61 2.09
C PRO A 159 0.05 -2.66 3.18
N GLY A 160 -1.19 -2.96 3.54
CA GLY A 160 -1.54 -3.88 4.63
C GLY A 160 -1.16 -5.35 4.38
N HIS A 161 -0.86 -5.74 3.13
CA HIS A 161 -0.31 -7.06 2.83
C HIS A 161 1.22 -7.06 2.64
N CYS A 162 1.89 -6.03 3.19
CA CYS A 162 3.33 -5.89 3.12
C CYS A 162 3.92 -5.68 4.51
N MET A 163 4.96 -6.45 4.83
CA MET A 163 5.82 -6.16 5.97
C MET A 163 7.06 -5.41 5.48
N ILE A 164 7.35 -4.26 6.08
CA ILE A 164 8.43 -3.36 5.66
C ILE A 164 9.41 -3.20 6.81
N LYS A 165 10.70 -3.39 6.54
CA LYS A 165 11.74 -3.05 7.51
C LYS A 165 11.74 -1.54 7.74
N LYS A 166 11.54 -1.09 8.98
CA LYS A 166 11.35 0.32 9.31
C LYS A 166 12.49 1.23 8.81
N THR A 167 13.74 0.73 8.90
CA THR A 167 14.93 1.47 8.45
C THR A 167 15.03 1.62 6.94
N SER A 168 14.30 0.81 6.17
CA SER A 168 14.32 0.84 4.71
C SER A 168 13.31 1.82 4.10
N ILE A 169 12.40 2.39 4.93
CA ILE A 169 11.44 3.41 4.48
C ILE A 169 12.18 4.72 4.16
N PRO A 170 12.16 5.19 2.89
CA PRO A 170 12.90 6.36 2.46
C PRO A 170 12.51 7.63 3.21
N ILE A 171 13.49 8.48 3.52
CA ILE A 171 13.26 9.77 4.17
C ILE A 171 12.46 10.71 3.27
N GLU A 172 12.69 10.61 1.95
CA GLU A 172 12.03 11.42 0.93
C GLU A 172 10.51 11.19 0.93
N TRP A 173 10.05 9.94 1.15
CA TRP A 173 8.63 9.64 1.31
C TRP A 173 8.04 10.28 2.58
N LYS A 174 8.83 10.35 3.65
CA LYS A 174 8.40 10.96 4.92
C LYS A 174 8.37 12.49 4.89
N GLN A 175 9.13 13.11 3.99
CA GLN A 175 9.26 14.57 3.87
C GLN A 175 8.37 15.17 2.78
N ASN A 176 8.09 14.41 1.71
CA ASN A 176 7.28 14.88 0.59
C ASN A 176 5.85 14.34 0.70
N ILE A 177 5.05 15.01 1.52
CA ILE A 177 3.64 14.64 1.75
C ILE A 177 2.78 15.13 0.59
N MET A 178 1.97 14.24 0.02
CA MET A 178 1.07 14.58 -1.06
C MET A 178 -0.13 15.39 -0.55
N GLU A 179 -0.44 16.47 -1.25
CA GLU A 179 -1.61 17.31 -0.94
C GLU A 179 -2.93 16.59 -1.22
N VAL A 180 -2.92 15.68 -2.20
CA VAL A 180 -4.08 14.87 -2.60
C VAL A 180 -3.77 13.40 -2.36
N ASN A 181 -4.64 12.71 -1.63
CA ASN A 181 -4.51 11.28 -1.38
C ASN A 181 -4.58 10.46 -2.68
N GLY A 182 -3.88 9.32 -2.74
CA GLY A 182 -4.06 8.33 -3.80
C GLY A 182 -2.81 7.61 -4.29
N SER A 183 -1.66 8.28 -4.42
CA SER A 183 -0.44 7.67 -4.98
C SER A 183 0.71 7.60 -3.96
N ASP A 184 0.44 7.78 -2.68
CA ASP A 184 1.45 7.81 -1.63
C ASP A 184 2.16 6.47 -1.44
N ASP A 185 1.44 5.38 -1.57
CA ASP A 185 1.96 4.02 -1.54
C ASP A 185 2.80 3.71 -2.80
N LEU A 186 2.31 4.06 -3.99
CA LEU A 186 3.09 3.94 -5.23
C LEU A 186 4.39 4.75 -5.17
N PHE A 187 4.34 5.95 -4.58
CA PHE A 187 5.52 6.78 -4.33
C PHE A 187 6.54 6.06 -3.45
N LEU A 188 6.08 5.44 -2.35
CA LEU A 188 6.92 4.64 -1.47
C LEU A 188 7.62 3.51 -2.23
N TRP A 189 6.87 2.75 -3.02
CA TRP A 189 7.42 1.60 -3.76
C TRP A 189 8.47 2.03 -4.79
N ILE A 190 8.19 3.09 -5.57
CA ILE A 190 9.14 3.58 -6.58
C ILE A 190 10.43 4.09 -5.91
N LEU A 191 10.34 4.80 -4.78
CA LEU A 191 11.51 5.23 -4.02
C LEU A 191 12.33 4.04 -3.49
N MET A 192 11.66 3.02 -2.92
CA MET A 192 12.34 1.82 -2.41
C MET A 192 13.04 1.05 -3.53
N PHE A 193 12.38 0.85 -4.69
CA PHE A 193 13.02 0.25 -5.86
C PHE A 193 14.22 1.07 -6.34
N SER A 194 14.08 2.39 -6.43
CA SER A 194 15.14 3.29 -6.90
C SER A 194 16.35 3.30 -5.97
N LYS A 195 16.12 3.10 -4.68
CA LYS A 195 17.16 3.00 -3.65
C LYS A 195 17.86 1.63 -3.62
N GLY A 196 17.36 0.66 -4.40
CA GLY A 196 17.91 -0.69 -4.43
C GLY A 196 17.45 -1.59 -3.30
N SER A 197 16.31 -1.29 -2.68
CA SER A 197 15.71 -2.14 -1.63
C SER A 197 15.42 -3.55 -2.15
N ILE A 198 15.60 -4.55 -1.30
CA ILE A 198 15.37 -5.96 -1.60
C ILE A 198 13.88 -6.27 -1.39
N PHE A 199 13.19 -6.54 -2.48
CA PHE A 199 11.79 -6.96 -2.51
C PHE A 199 11.70 -8.48 -2.57
N LYS A 200 10.86 -9.06 -1.70
CA LYS A 200 10.48 -10.47 -1.70
C LYS A 200 8.97 -10.60 -1.81
N ALA A 201 8.47 -11.67 -2.43
CA ALA A 201 7.04 -11.95 -2.50
C ALA A 201 6.71 -13.36 -2.00
N ASP A 202 5.54 -13.49 -1.38
CA ASP A 202 4.94 -14.77 -0.98
C ASP A 202 3.53 -14.91 -1.58
N SER A 203 3.21 -16.10 -2.04
CA SER A 203 1.91 -16.44 -2.62
C SER A 203 0.81 -16.68 -1.57
N LYS A 204 1.17 -16.77 -0.28
CA LYS A 204 0.24 -17.02 0.81
C LYS A 204 -0.53 -15.74 1.13
N PRO A 205 -1.87 -15.75 1.13
CA PRO A 205 -2.64 -14.60 1.59
C PRO A 205 -2.42 -14.34 3.08
N VAL A 206 -2.28 -13.08 3.45
CA VAL A 206 -2.15 -12.63 4.85
C VAL A 206 -3.17 -11.53 5.20
N TYR A 207 -3.91 -11.04 4.24
CA TYR A 207 -4.69 -9.82 4.34
C TYR A 207 -5.99 -9.93 3.55
N ILE A 208 -7.05 -9.27 4.04
CA ILE A 208 -8.33 -9.13 3.35
C ILE A 208 -8.54 -7.66 3.05
N HIS A 209 -8.57 -7.32 1.75
CA HIS A 209 -8.97 -6.00 1.29
C HIS A 209 -10.46 -5.98 1.04
N LYS A 210 -11.19 -5.18 1.82
CA LYS A 210 -12.64 -5.06 1.75
C LYS A 210 -13.07 -3.95 0.79
N ASN A 211 -13.96 -4.26 -0.13
CA ASN A 211 -14.59 -3.24 -0.95
C ASN A 211 -15.80 -2.65 -0.20
N THR A 212 -15.57 -1.56 0.51
CA THR A 212 -16.59 -0.88 1.32
C THR A 212 -17.42 0.14 0.52
N GLY A 213 -17.09 0.37 -0.75
CA GLY A 213 -17.68 1.43 -1.58
C GLY A 213 -17.18 2.85 -1.23
N GLU A 214 -16.42 3.00 -0.14
CA GLU A 214 -15.83 4.28 0.32
C GLU A 214 -14.33 4.38 -0.03
N ASN A 215 -13.79 3.41 -0.79
CA ASN A 215 -12.38 3.34 -1.12
C ASN A 215 -11.90 4.55 -1.93
N LEU A 216 -10.80 5.19 -1.52
CA LEU A 216 -10.21 6.39 -2.15
C LEU A 216 -9.86 6.20 -3.63
N SER A 217 -9.56 4.97 -4.04
CA SER A 217 -9.21 4.61 -5.42
C SER A 217 -10.32 4.86 -6.45
N ALA A 218 -11.57 5.06 -6.01
CA ALA A 218 -12.70 5.34 -6.90
C ALA A 218 -12.72 6.77 -7.47
N ALA A 219 -11.94 7.72 -6.91
CA ALA A 219 -11.95 9.13 -7.30
C ALA A 219 -10.89 9.43 -8.40
N SER A 220 -11.23 9.24 -9.67
CA SER A 220 -10.29 9.33 -10.81
C SER A 220 -9.51 10.65 -10.92
N ASN A 221 -10.14 11.81 -10.70
CA ASN A 221 -9.47 13.11 -10.75
C ASN A 221 -8.44 13.28 -9.62
N ALA A 222 -8.77 12.87 -8.40
CA ALA A 222 -7.85 12.91 -7.26
C ALA A 222 -6.64 12.00 -7.49
N MET A 223 -6.86 10.79 -8.00
CA MET A 223 -5.79 9.85 -8.36
C MET A 223 -4.84 10.41 -9.42
N THR A 224 -5.38 11.09 -10.44
CA THR A 224 -4.57 11.74 -11.48
C THR A 224 -3.71 12.86 -10.90
N GLN A 225 -4.28 13.76 -10.09
CA GLN A 225 -3.54 14.85 -9.43
C GLN A 225 -2.47 14.32 -8.49
N SER A 226 -2.80 13.33 -7.67
CA SER A 226 -1.86 12.67 -6.76
C SER A 226 -0.69 12.05 -7.53
N SER A 227 -0.97 11.37 -8.64
CA SER A 227 0.04 10.75 -9.50
C SER A 227 0.99 11.77 -10.16
N LEU A 228 0.48 12.93 -10.57
CA LEU A 228 1.31 14.03 -11.10
C LEU A 228 2.20 14.63 -10.00
N SER A 229 1.67 14.83 -8.80
CA SER A 229 2.44 15.28 -7.63
C SER A 229 3.56 14.31 -7.27
N MET A 230 3.27 13.00 -7.29
CA MET A 230 4.26 11.94 -7.11
C MET A 230 5.43 12.08 -8.09
N VAL A 231 5.13 12.24 -9.38
CA VAL A 231 6.18 12.37 -10.42
C VAL A 231 7.03 13.61 -10.18
N LYS A 232 6.43 14.72 -9.77
CA LYS A 232 7.15 15.95 -9.40
C LYS A 232 8.08 15.72 -8.21
N TYR A 233 7.64 15.00 -7.16
CA TYR A 233 8.52 14.68 -6.02
C TYR A 233 9.64 13.73 -6.43
N LEU A 234 9.35 12.69 -7.23
CA LEU A 234 10.38 11.78 -7.73
C LEU A 234 11.48 12.50 -8.52
N SER A 235 11.13 13.54 -9.30
CA SER A 235 12.11 14.31 -10.08
C SER A 235 13.08 15.15 -9.22
N GLN A 236 12.82 15.29 -7.92
CA GLN A 236 13.65 16.03 -6.96
C GLN A 236 14.55 15.10 -6.13
N VAL A 237 14.51 13.80 -6.39
CA VAL A 237 15.27 12.80 -5.61
C VAL A 237 16.48 12.31 -6.42
N ASP A 238 17.68 12.59 -5.96
CA ASP A 238 18.94 12.39 -6.69
C ASP A 238 19.20 10.93 -7.12
N TYR A 239 18.76 9.95 -6.33
CA TYR A 239 18.95 8.53 -6.66
C TYR A 239 17.85 7.96 -7.56
N VAL A 240 16.80 8.72 -7.87
CA VAL A 240 15.77 8.31 -8.83
C VAL A 240 16.24 8.60 -10.24
N ASN A 241 16.41 7.55 -11.04
CA ASN A 241 16.90 7.67 -12.40
C ASN A 241 15.92 8.49 -13.28
N ASP A 242 16.48 9.43 -14.05
CA ASP A 242 15.74 10.24 -15.04
C ASP A 242 14.83 9.43 -15.97
N TYR A 243 15.23 8.21 -16.31
CA TYR A 243 14.41 7.31 -17.12
C TYR A 243 13.09 6.97 -16.44
N ILE A 244 13.08 6.78 -15.11
CA ILE A 244 11.88 6.49 -14.31
C ILE A 244 10.93 7.68 -14.38
N VAL A 245 11.45 8.87 -14.08
CA VAL A 245 10.67 10.12 -14.08
C VAL A 245 10.07 10.39 -15.45
N LYS A 246 10.89 10.42 -16.51
CA LYS A 246 10.45 10.65 -17.90
C LYS A 246 9.44 9.59 -18.39
N SER A 247 9.62 8.33 -17.97
CA SER A 247 8.71 7.25 -18.32
C SER A 247 7.33 7.45 -17.66
N LEU A 248 7.32 7.81 -16.38
CA LEU A 248 6.08 8.11 -15.64
C LEU A 248 5.37 9.35 -16.20
N GLU A 249 6.10 10.43 -16.45
CA GLU A 249 5.56 11.65 -17.05
C GLU A 249 4.88 11.34 -18.40
N ARG A 250 5.59 10.63 -19.28
CA ARG A 250 5.08 10.26 -20.59
C ARG A 250 3.87 9.36 -20.51
N ASP A 251 3.90 8.37 -19.60
CA ASP A 251 2.79 7.45 -19.37
C ASP A 251 1.54 8.18 -18.88
N ARG A 252 1.67 9.02 -17.84
CA ARG A 252 0.54 9.81 -17.31
C ARG A 252 -0.02 10.79 -18.33
N ALA A 253 0.86 11.51 -19.05
CA ALA A 253 0.45 12.41 -20.11
C ALA A 253 -0.32 11.70 -21.26
N PHE A 254 0.10 10.47 -21.59
CA PHE A 254 -0.60 9.64 -22.58
C PHE A 254 -2.01 9.27 -22.11
N PHE A 255 -2.18 8.77 -20.88
CA PHE A 255 -3.50 8.38 -20.39
C PHE A 255 -4.45 9.56 -20.22
N ILE A 256 -3.97 10.70 -19.69
CA ILE A 256 -4.77 11.92 -19.59
C ILE A 256 -5.29 12.35 -20.97
N LYS A 257 -4.42 12.35 -22.01
CA LYS A 257 -4.82 12.68 -23.38
C LYS A 257 -5.76 11.63 -23.96
N LEU A 258 -5.55 10.35 -23.63
CA LEU A 258 -6.37 9.24 -24.13
C LEU A 258 -7.80 9.31 -23.60
N GLU A 259 -7.97 9.64 -22.32
CA GLU A 259 -9.28 9.83 -21.68
C GLU A 259 -10.03 11.03 -22.26
N ALA A 260 -9.31 12.13 -22.52
CA ALA A 260 -9.88 13.33 -23.13
C ALA A 260 -10.14 13.21 -24.64
N SER A 261 -9.80 12.08 -25.27
CA SER A 261 -9.88 11.90 -26.73
C SER A 261 -10.99 10.91 -27.13
N ASN A 262 -11.68 11.20 -28.25
CA ASN A 262 -12.72 10.35 -28.82
C ASN A 262 -12.48 10.06 -30.31
N GLY A 263 -13.10 8.97 -30.81
CA GLY A 263 -13.12 8.62 -32.23
C GLY A 263 -11.72 8.47 -32.84
N VAL A 264 -11.54 9.04 -34.03
CA VAL A 264 -10.29 8.98 -34.82
C VAL A 264 -9.10 9.56 -34.06
N LYS A 265 -9.30 10.63 -33.27
CA LYS A 265 -8.21 11.24 -32.47
C LYS A 265 -7.65 10.25 -31.44
N LYS A 266 -8.51 9.46 -30.82
CA LYS A 266 -8.10 8.42 -29.86
C LYS A 266 -7.26 7.35 -30.54
N ILE A 267 -7.65 6.90 -31.74
CA ILE A 267 -6.92 5.90 -32.51
C ILE A 267 -5.54 6.43 -32.93
N LEU A 268 -5.47 7.67 -33.45
CA LEU A 268 -4.19 8.28 -33.83
C LEU A 268 -3.25 8.44 -32.63
N LEU A 269 -3.79 8.79 -31.47
CA LEU A 269 -3.00 8.89 -30.23
C LEU A 269 -2.45 7.52 -29.80
N MET A 270 -3.24 6.46 -29.91
CA MET A 270 -2.78 5.09 -29.62
C MET A 270 -1.69 4.65 -30.59
N ILE A 271 -1.81 4.95 -31.88
CA ILE A 271 -0.78 4.62 -32.88
C ILE A 271 0.52 5.38 -32.62
N SER A 272 0.43 6.68 -32.30
CA SER A 272 1.62 7.51 -32.00
C SER A 272 2.36 7.13 -30.72
N HIS A 273 1.72 6.36 -29.82
CA HIS A 273 2.29 5.87 -28.57
C HIS A 273 2.23 4.34 -28.48
N ILE A 274 2.39 3.68 -29.62
CA ILE A 274 2.29 2.20 -29.74
C ILE A 274 3.27 1.48 -28.80
N ASP A 275 4.45 2.07 -28.55
CA ASP A 275 5.45 1.55 -27.63
C ASP A 275 4.96 1.50 -26.16
N LEU A 276 4.19 2.51 -25.70
CA LEU A 276 3.57 2.49 -24.38
C LEU A 276 2.51 1.39 -24.31
N ILE A 277 1.67 1.28 -25.35
CA ILE A 277 0.66 0.23 -25.41
C ILE A 277 1.30 -1.16 -25.30
N PHE A 278 2.39 -1.41 -26.03
CA PHE A 278 3.12 -2.68 -25.93
C PHE A 278 3.70 -2.92 -24.54
N LYS A 279 4.22 -1.88 -23.85
CA LYS A 279 4.70 -1.99 -22.48
C LYS A 279 3.57 -2.39 -21.52
N HIS A 280 2.41 -1.74 -21.61
CA HIS A 280 1.23 -2.11 -20.81
C HIS A 280 0.75 -3.54 -21.12
N LEU A 281 0.66 -3.91 -22.41
CA LEU A 281 0.28 -5.24 -22.83
C LEU A 281 1.23 -6.31 -22.31
N LYS A 282 2.54 -6.05 -22.30
CA LYS A 282 3.55 -6.97 -21.76
C LYS A 282 3.21 -7.36 -20.31
N TYR A 283 2.97 -6.40 -19.42
CA TYR A 283 2.67 -6.69 -18.02
C TYR A 283 1.27 -7.29 -17.82
N LYS A 284 0.31 -6.92 -18.67
CA LYS A 284 -1.01 -7.55 -18.71
C LYS A 284 -0.94 -9.03 -19.15
N VAL A 285 -0.14 -9.33 -20.16
CA VAL A 285 0.08 -10.72 -20.61
C VAL A 285 0.85 -11.52 -19.57
N GLN A 286 1.94 -10.95 -19.03
CA GLN A 286 2.72 -11.57 -17.96
C GLN A 286 1.88 -11.94 -16.74
N SER A 287 0.88 -11.12 -16.40
CA SER A 287 -0.05 -11.41 -15.29
C SER A 287 -0.95 -12.64 -15.53
N LYS A 288 -1.01 -13.17 -16.76
CA LYS A 288 -1.79 -14.38 -17.09
C LYS A 288 -0.97 -15.67 -17.10
N ILE A 289 0.35 -15.57 -16.83
CA ILE A 289 1.25 -16.72 -16.84
C ILE A 289 1.25 -17.36 -15.46
N ASN A 290 0.96 -18.65 -15.39
CA ASN A 290 1.01 -19.48 -14.18
C ASN A 290 2.43 -19.93 -13.86
#